data_fd9e97e09d220d92cbe09aca115f5304
#
_entry.id   fd9e97e09d220d92cbe09aca115f5304
#
_cell.length_a   1.000
_cell.length_b   1.000
_cell.length_c   1.000
_cell.angle_alpha   90.00
_cell.angle_beta   90.00
_cell.angle_gamma   90.00
#
_symmetry.space_group_name_H-M   'P 1'
#
loop_
_entity.id
_entity.type
_entity.pdbx_description
1 polymer ?
#
loop_
_entity_poly.entity_id
_entity_poly.type
_entity_poly.pdbx_seq_one_letter_code
_entity_poly.pdbx_strand_id
1 'polypeptide(L)'
;MPFTRSRFVNGLSCALLVVPLLLIGCSEVQTTSGGAVGVQRKQSMTSMISAEQMNAMAAQGYQASVVKACAEGKLNADPEMVRRVQRIAERIIPNVAAFRSDAVHWQWEVNVEQNSALNAYCAPGGKIMFFSGIIEKLQLTDDQIAAIMGHEIAHALREHGREQMSKVYGQQIGASVVSLLTGGEYDKYIDLGMEGFGVFVNLPNSRAAETEADAIGLELAARSGYDPAAAIELWQKMAAANNGEPPQFLSTHPSSSTRIAELRALLPKVQPLYAAARHTPQG
;
A
#
# COMPACT_ATOMS: atom_id res chain seq x y z
N MET A 1 -7.99 60.64 -64.51
CA MET A 1 -8.80 60.07 -63.42
C MET A 1 -8.04 58.84 -62.93
N PRO A 2 -7.45 58.83 -61.75
CA PRO A 2 -6.79 57.64 -61.24
C PRO A 2 -7.66 56.88 -60.26
N PHE A 3 -7.73 55.55 -60.44
CA PHE A 3 -8.37 54.60 -59.60
C PHE A 3 -7.53 54.35 -58.32
N THR A 4 -8.09 54.66 -57.19
CA THR A 4 -7.58 54.31 -55.88
C THR A 4 -7.94 52.89 -55.53
N ARG A 5 -6.94 51.97 -55.33
CA ARG A 5 -7.10 50.63 -54.79
C ARG A 5 -7.10 50.69 -53.28
N SER A 6 -8.22 50.40 -52.64
CA SER A 6 -8.35 50.14 -51.21
C SER A 6 -7.72 48.78 -50.87
N ARG A 7 -6.74 48.76 -49.99
CA ARG A 7 -6.21 47.52 -49.40
C ARG A 7 -7.03 47.20 -48.14
N PHE A 8 -7.80 46.16 -48.22
CA PHE A 8 -8.37 45.55 -47.02
C PHE A 8 -7.27 44.77 -46.29
N VAL A 9 -6.91 45.22 -45.10
CA VAL A 9 -6.04 44.49 -44.18
C VAL A 9 -6.96 43.60 -43.35
N ASN A 10 -6.98 42.30 -43.68
CA ASN A 10 -7.62 41.28 -42.82
C ASN A 10 -6.79 41.11 -41.53
N GLY A 11 -7.27 41.73 -40.47
CA GLY A 11 -6.77 41.48 -39.15
C GLY A 11 -7.16 40.08 -38.66
N LEU A 12 -6.21 39.15 -38.70
CA LEU A 12 -6.38 37.82 -38.09
C LEU A 12 -6.33 38.00 -36.57
N SER A 13 -7.49 38.12 -35.93
CA SER A 13 -7.61 38.08 -34.47
C SER A 13 -7.28 36.66 -33.98
N CYS A 14 -6.05 36.45 -33.53
CA CYS A 14 -5.65 35.26 -32.83
C CYS A 14 -6.33 35.30 -31.44
N ALA A 15 -7.49 34.71 -31.31
CA ALA A 15 -8.14 34.47 -30.04
C ALA A 15 -7.26 33.44 -29.29
N LEU A 16 -6.41 33.90 -28.38
CA LEU A 16 -5.76 33.04 -27.39
C LEU A 16 -6.85 32.40 -26.53
N LEU A 17 -7.20 31.16 -26.84
CA LEU A 17 -7.95 30.29 -25.95
C LEU A 17 -7.05 30.01 -24.74
N VAL A 18 -7.18 30.84 -23.70
CA VAL A 18 -6.66 30.53 -22.38
C VAL A 18 -7.52 29.39 -21.84
N VAL A 19 -7.12 28.14 -22.11
CA VAL A 19 -7.63 26.97 -21.43
C VAL A 19 -7.21 27.14 -19.97
N PRO A 20 -8.14 27.26 -19.00
CA PRO A 20 -7.76 27.24 -17.60
C PRO A 20 -7.09 25.89 -17.35
N LEU A 21 -5.78 25.89 -17.21
CA LEU A 21 -5.03 24.75 -16.67
C LEU A 21 -5.56 24.59 -15.25
N LEU A 22 -6.56 23.73 -15.07
CA LEU A 22 -6.95 23.23 -13.77
C LEU A 22 -5.67 22.60 -13.19
N LEU A 23 -5.01 23.33 -12.31
CA LEU A 23 -3.91 22.81 -11.50
C LEU A 23 -4.50 21.68 -10.66
N ILE A 24 -4.43 20.46 -11.20
CA ILE A 24 -4.73 19.24 -10.46
C ILE A 24 -3.57 19.11 -9.47
N GLY A 25 -3.69 19.86 -8.37
CA GLY A 25 -2.71 19.83 -7.30
C GLY A 25 -2.87 18.55 -6.48
N CYS A 26 -1.76 17.94 -6.10
CA CYS A 26 -1.76 16.99 -4.99
C CYS A 26 -1.94 17.77 -3.69
N SER A 27 -2.83 17.31 -2.83
CA SER A 27 -2.97 17.81 -1.46
C SER A 27 -2.12 16.99 -0.50
N GLU A 28 -1.59 17.64 0.53
CA GLU A 28 -0.96 16.94 1.64
C GLU A 28 -2.02 16.43 2.61
N VAL A 29 -2.06 15.11 2.83
CA VAL A 29 -3.06 14.43 3.66
C VAL A 29 -2.37 13.65 4.77
N GLN A 30 -2.90 13.74 5.99
CA GLN A 30 -2.53 12.88 7.11
C GLN A 30 -3.63 11.85 7.31
N THR A 31 -3.37 10.59 6.95
CA THR A 31 -4.37 9.52 6.97
C THR A 31 -4.47 8.79 8.30
N THR A 32 -3.43 8.91 9.15
CA THR A 32 -3.38 8.23 10.46
C THR A 32 -2.88 9.17 11.54
N SER A 33 -3.16 8.86 12.80
CA SER A 33 -2.41 9.42 13.92
C SER A 33 -0.95 8.90 13.89
N GLY A 34 -0.06 9.59 14.61
CA GLY A 34 1.36 9.22 14.66
C GLY A 34 1.67 7.99 15.50
N GLY A 35 0.76 7.56 16.38
CA GLY A 35 1.01 6.50 17.35
C GLY A 35 2.15 6.84 18.33
N ALA A 36 2.58 5.87 19.12
CA ALA A 36 3.74 5.97 20.00
C ALA A 36 5.06 6.02 19.19
N VAL A 37 5.06 5.43 17.99
CA VAL A 37 6.21 5.44 17.07
C VAL A 37 6.45 6.81 16.43
N GLY A 38 5.44 7.70 16.37
CA GLY A 38 5.58 9.09 15.97
C GLY A 38 5.60 9.33 14.45
N VAL A 39 4.85 8.57 13.67
CA VAL A 39 4.72 8.77 12.22
C VAL A 39 3.94 10.06 11.94
N GLN A 40 4.56 11.04 11.30
CA GLN A 40 3.97 12.37 11.07
C GLN A 40 4.08 12.86 9.61
N ARG A 41 4.65 12.06 8.71
CA ARG A 41 4.75 12.46 7.30
C ARG A 41 3.36 12.62 6.70
N LYS A 42 3.12 13.74 6.04
CA LYS A 42 1.96 13.93 5.19
C LYS A 42 2.19 13.28 3.83
N GLN A 43 1.15 12.72 3.28
CA GLN A 43 1.16 12.04 1.99
C GLN A 43 0.63 12.97 0.91
N SER A 44 1.21 12.89 -0.28
CA SER A 44 0.77 13.69 -1.43
C SER A 44 -0.25 12.91 -2.23
N MET A 45 -1.50 13.34 -2.22
CA MET A 45 -2.61 12.65 -2.88
C MET A 45 -3.35 13.55 -3.85
N THR A 46 -3.69 13.02 -5.02
CA THR A 46 -4.57 13.70 -5.98
C THR A 46 -6.03 13.60 -5.54
N SER A 47 -6.80 14.65 -5.82
CA SER A 47 -8.26 14.62 -5.65
C SER A 47 -8.99 13.78 -6.70
N MET A 48 -8.29 13.31 -7.74
CA MET A 48 -8.87 12.51 -8.82
C MET A 48 -9.28 11.10 -8.39
N ILE A 49 -8.67 10.60 -7.31
CA ILE A 49 -8.97 9.27 -6.78
C ILE A 49 -9.33 9.42 -5.31
N SER A 50 -10.59 9.16 -4.98
CA SER A 50 -11.04 9.17 -3.59
C SER A 50 -10.65 7.87 -2.86
N ALA A 51 -10.66 7.89 -1.51
CA ALA A 51 -10.44 6.68 -0.71
C ALA A 51 -11.51 5.61 -1.00
N GLU A 52 -12.77 6.03 -1.20
CA GLU A 52 -13.89 5.14 -1.52
C GLU A 52 -13.70 4.45 -2.88
N GLN A 53 -13.26 5.19 -3.88
CA GLN A 53 -12.95 4.61 -5.20
C GLN A 53 -11.82 3.59 -5.10
N MET A 54 -10.76 3.89 -4.32
CA MET A 54 -9.67 2.96 -4.06
C MET A 54 -10.15 1.70 -3.36
N ASN A 55 -10.97 1.84 -2.32
CA ASN A 55 -11.54 0.70 -1.59
C ASN A 55 -12.41 -0.17 -2.50
N ALA A 56 -13.23 0.44 -3.37
CA ALA A 56 -14.06 -0.30 -4.32
C ALA A 56 -13.23 -1.09 -5.34
N MET A 57 -12.21 -0.46 -5.93
CA MET A 57 -11.29 -1.12 -6.87
C MET A 57 -10.53 -2.26 -6.19
N ALA A 58 -10.03 -2.03 -4.98
CA ALA A 58 -9.30 -3.03 -4.20
C ALA A 58 -10.20 -4.22 -3.83
N ALA A 59 -11.43 -3.98 -3.40
CA ALA A 59 -12.39 -5.02 -3.09
C ALA A 59 -12.74 -5.88 -4.33
N GLN A 60 -12.91 -5.25 -5.49
CA GLN A 60 -13.18 -5.96 -6.74
C GLN A 60 -11.98 -6.84 -7.15
N GLY A 61 -10.77 -6.32 -7.12
CA GLY A 61 -9.57 -7.06 -7.47
C GLY A 61 -9.28 -8.21 -6.48
N TYR A 62 -9.47 -7.95 -5.18
CA TYR A 62 -9.36 -8.98 -4.16
C TYR A 62 -10.37 -10.10 -4.39
N GLN A 63 -11.64 -9.76 -4.64
CA GLN A 63 -12.68 -10.75 -4.93
C GLN A 63 -12.35 -11.59 -6.16
N ALA A 64 -11.80 -10.99 -7.21
CA ALA A 64 -11.34 -11.74 -8.39
C ALA A 64 -10.24 -12.75 -8.02
N SER A 65 -9.29 -12.37 -7.17
CA SER A 65 -8.24 -13.25 -6.66
C SER A 65 -8.80 -14.39 -5.82
N VAL A 66 -9.77 -14.10 -4.94
CA VAL A 66 -10.47 -15.09 -4.10
C VAL A 66 -11.21 -16.10 -4.98
N VAL A 67 -11.97 -15.63 -5.97
CA VAL A 67 -12.70 -16.51 -6.92
C VAL A 67 -11.76 -17.41 -7.69
N LYS A 68 -10.64 -16.87 -8.18
CA LYS A 68 -9.62 -17.65 -8.88
C LYS A 68 -9.01 -18.71 -7.98
N ALA A 69 -8.54 -18.34 -6.79
CA ALA A 69 -7.94 -19.27 -5.83
C ALA A 69 -8.94 -20.36 -5.40
N CYS A 70 -10.22 -20.01 -5.24
CA CYS A 70 -11.29 -20.96 -4.95
C CYS A 70 -11.49 -21.96 -6.10
N ALA A 71 -11.57 -21.49 -7.34
CA ALA A 71 -11.75 -22.32 -8.51
C ALA A 71 -10.56 -23.30 -8.71
N GLU A 72 -9.36 -22.90 -8.29
CA GLU A 72 -8.16 -23.73 -8.32
C GLU A 72 -8.02 -24.65 -7.08
N GLY A 73 -8.95 -24.61 -6.12
CA GLY A 73 -8.87 -25.37 -4.87
C GLY A 73 -7.74 -24.93 -3.94
N LYS A 74 -7.24 -23.69 -4.10
CA LYS A 74 -6.10 -23.14 -3.37
C LYS A 74 -6.49 -22.19 -2.24
N LEU A 75 -7.75 -21.73 -2.23
CA LEU A 75 -8.23 -20.81 -1.20
C LEU A 75 -8.48 -21.57 0.09
N ASN A 76 -7.82 -21.17 1.16
CA ASN A 76 -8.01 -21.72 2.51
C ASN A 76 -7.86 -23.26 2.57
N ALA A 77 -6.96 -23.82 1.77
CA ALA A 77 -6.78 -25.25 1.61
C ALA A 77 -6.23 -25.93 2.87
N ASP A 78 -5.47 -25.22 3.72
CA ASP A 78 -5.02 -25.70 5.02
C ASP A 78 -5.82 -25.01 6.16
N PRO A 79 -6.80 -25.69 6.77
CA PRO A 79 -7.62 -25.10 7.84
C PRO A 79 -6.84 -24.74 9.11
N GLU A 80 -5.71 -25.39 9.39
CA GLU A 80 -4.88 -25.04 10.54
C GLU A 80 -4.14 -23.74 10.32
N MET A 81 -3.53 -23.59 9.18
CA MET A 81 -2.84 -22.36 8.80
C MET A 81 -3.83 -21.19 8.74
N VAL A 82 -5.01 -21.40 8.17
CA VAL A 82 -6.08 -20.37 8.13
C VAL A 82 -6.46 -19.92 9.53
N ARG A 83 -6.80 -20.86 10.43
CA ARG A 83 -7.13 -20.54 11.82
C ARG A 83 -5.98 -19.82 12.53
N ARG A 84 -4.74 -20.20 12.24
CA ARG A 84 -3.56 -19.55 12.82
C ARG A 84 -3.45 -18.09 12.40
N VAL A 85 -3.57 -17.80 11.10
CA VAL A 85 -3.51 -16.43 10.56
C VAL A 85 -4.70 -15.60 11.02
N GLN A 86 -5.90 -16.17 11.05
CA GLN A 86 -7.11 -15.50 11.53
C GLN A 86 -7.02 -15.11 13.01
N ARG A 87 -6.55 -16.00 13.90
CA ARG A 87 -6.34 -15.65 15.32
C ARG A 87 -5.36 -14.49 15.49
N ILE A 88 -4.35 -14.39 14.65
CA ILE A 88 -3.40 -13.27 14.67
C ILE A 88 -4.12 -11.98 14.26
N ALA A 89 -4.93 -12.02 13.20
CA ALA A 89 -5.70 -10.89 12.73
C ALA A 89 -6.72 -10.41 13.78
N GLU A 90 -7.44 -11.31 14.42
CA GLU A 90 -8.40 -11.02 15.49
C GLU A 90 -7.79 -10.23 16.66
N ARG A 91 -6.49 -10.42 16.91
CA ARG A 91 -5.76 -9.67 17.94
C ARG A 91 -5.23 -8.34 17.44
N ILE A 92 -4.86 -8.23 16.15
CA ILE A 92 -4.27 -7.00 15.59
C ILE A 92 -5.35 -5.99 15.22
N ILE A 93 -6.43 -6.42 14.57
CA ILE A 93 -7.48 -5.55 14.02
C ILE A 93 -8.07 -4.58 15.07
N PRO A 94 -8.41 -4.97 16.31
CA PRO A 94 -8.91 -4.01 17.29
C PRO A 94 -7.94 -2.85 17.60
N ASN A 95 -6.63 -3.06 17.42
CA ASN A 95 -5.60 -2.08 17.71
C ASN A 95 -5.38 -1.04 16.57
N VAL A 96 -6.01 -1.21 15.41
CA VAL A 96 -5.93 -0.24 14.30
C VAL A 96 -6.52 1.11 14.69
N ALA A 97 -7.46 1.14 15.66
CA ALA A 97 -8.04 2.36 16.20
C ALA A 97 -7.00 3.35 16.76
N ALA A 98 -5.85 2.87 17.21
CA ALA A 98 -4.74 3.71 17.68
C ALA A 98 -4.18 4.64 16.58
N PHE A 99 -4.35 4.24 15.32
CA PHE A 99 -3.89 4.98 14.16
C PHE A 99 -5.02 5.58 13.34
N ARG A 100 -6.12 4.83 13.16
CA ARG A 100 -7.25 5.23 12.33
C ARG A 100 -8.55 4.65 12.89
N SER A 101 -9.37 5.53 13.50
CA SER A 101 -10.56 5.11 14.25
C SER A 101 -11.66 4.50 13.37
N ASP A 102 -11.82 4.95 12.11
CA ASP A 102 -12.79 4.38 11.18
C ASP A 102 -12.39 2.97 10.70
N ALA A 103 -11.11 2.62 10.75
CA ALA A 103 -10.62 1.33 10.26
C ALA A 103 -11.15 0.13 11.05
N VAL A 104 -11.59 0.29 12.31
CA VAL A 104 -12.23 -0.80 13.07
C VAL A 104 -13.53 -1.28 12.41
N HIS A 105 -14.17 -0.43 11.62
CA HIS A 105 -15.42 -0.73 10.92
C HIS A 105 -15.22 -1.19 9.46
N TRP A 106 -13.97 -1.33 9.01
CA TRP A 106 -13.71 -1.86 7.68
C TRP A 106 -14.21 -3.29 7.56
N GLN A 107 -14.52 -3.70 6.34
CA GLN A 107 -14.97 -5.07 6.05
C GLN A 107 -13.75 -6.00 6.00
N TRP A 108 -13.16 -6.24 7.18
CA TRP A 108 -11.96 -7.09 7.31
C TRP A 108 -12.24 -8.51 6.81
N GLU A 109 -11.34 -9.01 5.98
CA GLU A 109 -11.37 -10.36 5.44
C GLU A 109 -9.95 -10.91 5.41
N VAL A 110 -9.79 -12.15 5.89
CA VAL A 110 -8.47 -12.78 6.05
C VAL A 110 -8.51 -14.16 5.43
N ASN A 111 -7.74 -14.32 4.35
CA ASN A 111 -7.62 -15.58 3.63
C ASN A 111 -6.17 -16.01 3.49
N VAL A 112 -5.97 -17.31 3.25
CA VAL A 112 -4.68 -17.91 2.89
C VAL A 112 -4.83 -18.58 1.52
N GLU A 113 -3.95 -18.24 0.59
CA GLU A 113 -3.84 -18.91 -0.69
C GLU A 113 -2.71 -19.93 -0.64
N GLN A 114 -2.97 -21.17 -1.04
CA GLN A 114 -1.94 -22.17 -1.26
C GLN A 114 -1.09 -21.79 -2.48
N ASN A 115 -0.03 -21.04 -2.22
CA ASN A 115 0.85 -20.44 -3.21
C ASN A 115 2.28 -20.48 -2.71
N SER A 116 3.20 -20.97 -3.53
CA SER A 116 4.60 -21.12 -3.15
C SER A 116 5.40 -19.82 -3.12
N ALA A 117 4.84 -18.71 -3.59
CA ALA A 117 5.49 -17.40 -3.53
C ALA A 117 5.62 -16.91 -2.09
N LEU A 118 6.70 -16.20 -1.81
CA LEU A 118 6.92 -15.53 -0.52
C LEU A 118 6.22 -14.18 -0.58
N ASN A 119 4.92 -14.14 -0.28
CA ASN A 119 4.15 -12.89 -0.34
C ASN A 119 2.98 -12.87 0.66
N ALA A 120 2.56 -11.67 1.00
CA ALA A 120 1.33 -11.33 1.71
C ALA A 120 0.94 -9.92 1.31
N TYR A 121 -0.32 -9.54 1.48
CA TYR A 121 -0.76 -8.16 1.27
C TYR A 121 -2.03 -7.83 2.06
N CYS A 122 -2.24 -6.55 2.32
CA CYS A 122 -3.51 -6.00 2.79
C CYS A 122 -3.98 -4.90 1.83
N ALA A 123 -5.00 -5.22 1.04
CA ALA A 123 -5.60 -4.23 0.15
C ALA A 123 -6.49 -3.23 0.93
N PRO A 124 -6.69 -2.01 0.40
CA PRO A 124 -7.56 -1.01 0.99
C PRO A 124 -8.92 -1.57 1.43
N GLY A 125 -9.43 -1.10 2.56
CA GLY A 125 -10.66 -1.63 3.15
C GLY A 125 -10.51 -2.93 3.95
N GLY A 126 -9.25 -3.37 4.24
CA GLY A 126 -8.97 -4.47 5.15
C GLY A 126 -9.04 -5.87 4.52
N LYS A 127 -8.66 -6.02 3.26
CA LYS A 127 -8.64 -7.30 2.55
C LYS A 127 -7.24 -7.93 2.61
N ILE A 128 -7.07 -8.92 3.49
CA ILE A 128 -5.78 -9.55 3.80
C ILE A 128 -5.67 -10.90 3.09
N MET A 129 -4.56 -11.11 2.40
CA MET A 129 -4.18 -12.40 1.82
C MET A 129 -2.76 -12.75 2.24
N PHE A 130 -2.58 -13.95 2.77
CA PHE A 130 -1.28 -14.58 2.94
C PHE A 130 -1.10 -15.69 1.92
N PHE A 131 0.10 -15.82 1.38
CA PHE A 131 0.46 -16.99 0.61
C PHE A 131 1.10 -18.02 1.55
N SER A 132 0.73 -19.31 1.42
CA SER A 132 1.26 -20.35 2.30
C SER A 132 2.78 -20.41 2.27
N GLY A 133 3.38 -20.15 1.12
CA GLY A 133 4.82 -20.20 0.92
C GLY A 133 5.63 -19.28 1.82
N ILE A 134 5.12 -18.07 2.18
CA ILE A 134 5.88 -17.18 3.07
C ILE A 134 5.94 -17.75 4.49
N ILE A 135 4.88 -18.41 4.93
CA ILE A 135 4.81 -19.02 6.27
C ILE A 135 5.66 -20.29 6.33
N GLU A 136 5.50 -21.18 5.36
CA GLU A 136 6.13 -22.49 5.32
C GLU A 136 7.63 -22.41 5.06
N LYS A 137 8.04 -21.74 3.97
CA LYS A 137 9.45 -21.69 3.57
C LYS A 137 10.33 -20.90 4.53
N LEU A 138 9.78 -19.84 5.13
CA LEU A 138 10.51 -19.07 6.14
C LEU A 138 10.31 -19.62 7.57
N GLN A 139 9.49 -20.65 7.74
CA GLN A 139 9.16 -21.23 9.04
C GLN A 139 8.80 -20.16 10.06
N LEU A 140 7.79 -19.34 9.72
CA LEU A 140 7.44 -18.16 10.52
C LEU A 140 6.76 -18.55 11.83
N THR A 141 7.19 -17.90 12.91
CA THR A 141 6.47 -17.90 14.19
C THR A 141 5.24 -17.02 14.14
N ASP A 142 4.33 -17.10 15.12
CA ASP A 142 3.16 -16.24 15.21
C ASP A 142 3.54 -14.76 15.32
N ASP A 143 4.61 -14.45 16.07
CA ASP A 143 5.13 -13.09 16.20
C ASP A 143 5.65 -12.54 14.85
N GLN A 144 6.28 -13.40 14.04
CA GLN A 144 6.74 -13.01 12.70
C GLN A 144 5.59 -12.85 11.70
N ILE A 145 4.55 -13.70 11.78
CA ILE A 145 3.32 -13.51 10.99
C ILE A 145 2.63 -12.21 11.40
N ALA A 146 2.56 -11.92 12.70
CA ALA A 146 2.00 -10.68 13.23
C ALA A 146 2.79 -9.44 12.75
N ALA A 147 4.11 -9.54 12.65
CA ALA A 147 4.96 -8.48 12.12
C ALA A 147 4.65 -8.19 10.64
N ILE A 148 4.51 -9.23 9.78
CA ILE A 148 4.07 -9.05 8.39
C ILE A 148 2.69 -8.46 8.34
N MET A 149 1.73 -9.04 9.07
CA MET A 149 0.34 -8.59 9.05
C MET A 149 0.21 -7.13 9.49
N GLY A 150 0.90 -6.74 10.55
CA GLY A 150 0.93 -5.35 11.01
C GLY A 150 1.50 -4.40 9.97
N HIS A 151 2.58 -4.81 9.28
CA HIS A 151 3.19 -4.06 8.18
C HIS A 151 2.22 -3.87 7.01
N GLU A 152 1.53 -4.93 6.58
CA GLU A 152 0.55 -4.88 5.49
C GLU A 152 -0.68 -4.03 5.87
N ILE A 153 -1.18 -4.19 7.09
CA ILE A 153 -2.27 -3.36 7.62
C ILE A 153 -1.85 -1.88 7.64
N ALA A 154 -0.61 -1.58 8.03
CA ALA A 154 -0.10 -0.21 8.04
C ALA A 154 -0.09 0.43 6.64
N HIS A 155 0.24 -0.31 5.59
CA HIS A 155 0.11 0.17 4.21
C HIS A 155 -1.33 0.55 3.88
N ALA A 156 -2.31 -0.25 4.27
CA ALA A 156 -3.73 0.04 4.03
C ALA A 156 -4.20 1.25 4.87
N LEU A 157 -3.85 1.33 6.16
CA LEU A 157 -4.19 2.47 7.04
C LEU A 157 -3.63 3.79 6.53
N ARG A 158 -2.39 3.76 6.04
CA ARG A 158 -1.68 4.92 5.46
C ARG A 158 -2.11 5.25 4.04
N GLU A 159 -2.97 4.43 3.42
CA GLU A 159 -3.37 4.59 2.02
C GLU A 159 -2.17 4.70 1.05
N HIS A 160 -1.08 3.95 1.32
CA HIS A 160 0.14 4.01 0.50
C HIS A 160 -0.13 3.70 -0.97
N GLY A 161 -1.06 2.77 -1.25
CA GLY A 161 -1.50 2.49 -2.62
C GLY A 161 -2.15 3.68 -3.30
N ARG A 162 -2.99 4.47 -2.57
CA ARG A 162 -3.59 5.69 -3.11
C ARG A 162 -2.54 6.78 -3.35
N GLU A 163 -1.57 6.94 -2.45
CA GLU A 163 -0.44 7.85 -2.65
C GLU A 163 0.37 7.45 -3.89
N GLN A 164 0.63 6.16 -4.07
CA GLN A 164 1.36 5.65 -5.23
C GLN A 164 0.59 5.86 -6.53
N MET A 165 -0.70 5.54 -6.55
CA MET A 165 -1.59 5.79 -7.69
C MET A 165 -1.62 7.29 -8.03
N SER A 166 -1.69 8.16 -7.03
CA SER A 166 -1.65 9.61 -7.22
C SER A 166 -0.37 10.07 -7.94
N LYS A 167 0.78 9.47 -7.62
CA LYS A 167 2.05 9.75 -8.30
C LYS A 167 2.04 9.26 -9.75
N VAL A 168 1.54 8.06 -10.00
CA VAL A 168 1.41 7.49 -11.36
C VAL A 168 0.52 8.37 -12.22
N TYR A 169 -0.65 8.76 -11.74
CA TYR A 169 -1.56 9.66 -12.47
C TYR A 169 -0.93 11.03 -12.73
N GLY A 170 -0.26 11.62 -11.73
CA GLY A 170 0.44 12.88 -11.91
C GLY A 170 1.51 12.83 -13.01
N GLN A 171 2.25 11.73 -13.07
CA GLN A 171 3.25 11.49 -14.11
C GLN A 171 2.63 11.28 -15.49
N GLN A 172 1.53 10.53 -15.58
CA GLN A 172 0.79 10.31 -16.83
C GLN A 172 0.21 11.61 -17.39
N ILE A 173 -0.41 12.44 -16.55
CA ILE A 173 -0.95 13.74 -16.97
C ILE A 173 0.20 14.64 -17.44
N GLY A 174 1.31 14.69 -16.71
CA GLY A 174 2.49 15.45 -17.10
C GLY A 174 3.05 15.00 -18.46
N ALA A 175 3.18 13.69 -18.66
CA ALA A 175 3.63 13.11 -19.93
C ALA A 175 2.66 13.40 -21.07
N SER A 176 1.36 13.35 -20.81
CA SER A 176 0.30 13.65 -21.77
C SER A 176 0.33 15.11 -22.23
N VAL A 177 0.52 16.05 -21.31
CA VAL A 177 0.67 17.47 -21.63
C VAL A 177 1.91 17.71 -22.47
N VAL A 178 3.05 17.11 -22.12
CA VAL A 178 4.28 17.21 -22.92
C VAL A 178 4.08 16.59 -24.29
N SER A 179 3.47 15.41 -24.40
CA SER A 179 3.18 14.76 -25.68
C SER A 179 2.29 15.62 -26.57
N LEU A 180 1.20 16.22 -26.02
CA LEU A 180 0.35 17.14 -26.74
C LEU A 180 1.11 18.37 -27.27
N LEU A 181 2.02 18.92 -26.49
CA LEU A 181 2.82 20.08 -26.86
C LEU A 181 3.92 19.76 -27.88
N THR A 182 4.39 18.50 -27.91
CA THR A 182 5.47 18.04 -28.80
C THR A 182 4.97 17.26 -30.03
N GLY A 183 3.65 17.07 -30.20
CA GLY A 183 3.05 16.33 -31.32
C GLY A 183 3.29 14.82 -31.29
N GLY A 184 3.54 14.24 -30.11
CA GLY A 184 3.73 12.79 -29.93
C GLY A 184 2.40 12.00 -29.90
N GLU A 185 2.45 10.73 -30.31
CA GLU A 185 1.31 9.83 -30.30
C GLU A 185 0.93 9.40 -28.86
N TYR A 186 -0.35 9.50 -28.53
CA TYR A 186 -0.96 9.51 -27.19
C TYR A 186 -1.28 8.13 -26.61
N ASP A 187 -1.32 7.04 -27.41
CA ASP A 187 -2.08 5.83 -27.10
C ASP A 187 -1.40 4.79 -26.20
N LYS A 188 -0.13 4.92 -25.86
CA LYS A 188 0.60 3.84 -25.14
C LYS A 188 0.51 3.86 -23.61
N TYR A 189 -0.03 4.92 -23.00
CA TYR A 189 0.03 5.12 -21.53
C TYR A 189 -1.30 5.02 -20.80
N ILE A 190 -2.41 4.83 -21.53
CA ILE A 190 -3.76 4.73 -20.94
C ILE A 190 -4.02 3.34 -20.35
N ASP A 191 -3.37 2.30 -20.84
CA ASP A 191 -3.60 0.91 -20.41
C ASP A 191 -3.13 0.59 -18.98
N LEU A 192 -2.16 1.34 -18.44
CA LEU A 192 -1.64 1.12 -17.08
C LEU A 192 -2.62 1.52 -15.96
N GLY A 193 -3.63 2.32 -16.25
CA GLY A 193 -4.66 2.75 -15.28
C GLY A 193 -5.78 1.74 -15.05
N MET A 194 -5.94 0.76 -15.93
CA MET A 194 -7.07 -0.18 -15.92
C MET A 194 -6.82 -1.45 -15.11
N GLU A 195 -5.57 -1.77 -14.77
CA GLU A 195 -5.22 -2.91 -13.90
C GLU A 195 -5.04 -2.49 -12.42
N GLY A 196 -5.93 -1.62 -11.93
CA GLY A 196 -5.80 -0.93 -10.63
C GLY A 196 -5.42 -1.81 -9.44
N PHE A 197 -5.83 -3.08 -9.38
CA PHE A 197 -5.44 -4.00 -8.32
C PHE A 197 -4.00 -4.48 -8.45
N GLY A 198 -3.50 -4.69 -9.66
CA GLY A 198 -2.09 -5.04 -9.92
C GLY A 198 -1.11 -3.98 -9.41
N VAL A 199 -1.52 -2.71 -9.38
CA VAL A 199 -0.71 -1.61 -8.82
C VAL A 199 -0.44 -1.81 -7.34
N PHE A 200 -1.43 -2.26 -6.55
CA PHE A 200 -1.24 -2.50 -5.11
C PHE A 200 -0.34 -3.69 -4.80
N VAL A 201 -0.44 -4.74 -5.62
CA VAL A 201 0.20 -6.02 -5.32
C VAL A 201 1.59 -6.13 -5.96
N ASN A 202 1.86 -5.36 -7.04
CA ASN A 202 3.06 -5.58 -7.85
C ASN A 202 4.00 -4.37 -7.96
N LEU A 203 3.58 -3.16 -7.59
CA LEU A 203 4.47 -2.00 -7.66
C LEU A 203 5.28 -1.81 -6.38
N PRO A 204 6.59 -1.52 -6.48
CA PRO A 204 7.42 -1.27 -5.32
C PRO A 204 6.96 -0.04 -4.53
N ASN A 205 6.86 -0.18 -3.22
CA ASN A 205 6.60 0.92 -2.32
C ASN A 205 7.81 1.87 -2.23
N SER A 206 7.55 3.13 -1.93
CA SER A 206 8.64 4.08 -1.65
C SER A 206 9.31 3.76 -0.32
N ARG A 207 10.60 4.10 -0.15
CA ARG A 207 11.31 3.91 1.13
C ARG A 207 10.59 4.57 2.30
N ALA A 208 9.99 5.74 2.09
CA ALA A 208 9.24 6.43 3.12
C ALA A 208 7.97 5.64 3.54
N ALA A 209 7.25 5.04 2.57
CA ALA A 209 6.10 4.19 2.85
C ALA A 209 6.50 2.94 3.63
N GLU A 210 7.65 2.34 3.28
CA GLU A 210 8.17 1.17 3.99
C GLU A 210 8.56 1.49 5.44
N THR A 211 9.27 2.61 5.68
CA THR A 211 9.62 3.06 7.04
C THR A 211 8.38 3.33 7.88
N GLU A 212 7.34 3.92 7.31
CA GLU A 212 6.07 4.14 8.00
C GLU A 212 5.33 2.83 8.30
N ALA A 213 5.30 1.92 7.33
CA ALA A 213 4.67 0.61 7.50
C ALA A 213 5.39 -0.24 8.56
N ASP A 214 6.72 -0.20 8.60
CA ASP A 214 7.53 -0.84 9.63
C ASP A 214 7.21 -0.27 11.02
N ALA A 215 7.17 1.06 11.15
CA ALA A 215 6.95 1.71 12.44
C ALA A 215 5.53 1.39 12.98
N ILE A 216 4.50 1.59 12.16
CA ILE A 216 3.10 1.33 12.54
C ILE A 216 2.88 -0.17 12.78
N GLY A 217 3.40 -1.04 11.90
CA GLY A 217 3.28 -2.49 12.03
C GLY A 217 3.93 -3.01 13.31
N LEU A 218 5.10 -2.47 13.67
CA LEU A 218 5.79 -2.79 14.93
C LEU A 218 4.92 -2.43 16.14
N GLU A 219 4.28 -1.25 16.14
CA GLU A 219 3.40 -0.83 17.22
C GLU A 219 2.13 -1.67 17.27
N LEU A 220 1.53 -2.00 16.12
CA LEU A 220 0.35 -2.87 16.05
C LEU A 220 0.64 -4.25 16.63
N ALA A 221 1.77 -4.87 16.26
CA ALA A 221 2.20 -6.16 16.82
C ALA A 221 2.36 -6.07 18.34
N ALA A 222 3.06 -5.04 18.84
CA ALA A 222 3.27 -4.83 20.26
C ALA A 222 1.97 -4.65 21.05
N ARG A 223 1.04 -3.81 20.56
CA ARG A 223 -0.29 -3.61 21.17
C ARG A 223 -1.14 -4.86 21.19
N SER A 224 -0.87 -5.77 20.26
CA SER A 224 -1.56 -7.05 20.15
C SER A 224 -0.89 -8.17 20.98
N GLY A 225 0.16 -7.86 21.72
CA GLY A 225 0.88 -8.81 22.57
C GLY A 225 1.76 -9.79 21.80
N TYR A 226 2.17 -9.43 20.58
CA TYR A 226 3.22 -10.11 19.82
C TYR A 226 4.55 -9.42 20.03
N ASP A 227 5.64 -10.23 20.10
CA ASP A 227 6.98 -9.69 20.34
C ASP A 227 7.43 -8.81 19.18
N PRO A 228 7.61 -7.48 19.39
CA PRO A 228 8.03 -6.60 18.33
C PRO A 228 9.44 -6.88 17.81
N ALA A 229 10.32 -7.55 18.60
CA ALA A 229 11.65 -7.93 18.15
C ALA A 229 11.60 -8.95 16.98
N ALA A 230 10.53 -9.71 16.85
CA ALA A 230 10.33 -10.67 15.76
C ALA A 230 10.33 -10.02 14.37
N ALA A 231 9.98 -8.73 14.26
CA ALA A 231 10.08 -7.99 13.00
C ALA A 231 11.54 -7.91 12.49
N ILE A 232 12.51 -7.78 13.38
CA ILE A 232 13.94 -7.75 13.01
C ILE A 232 14.38 -9.11 12.48
N GLU A 233 14.01 -10.17 13.19
CA GLU A 233 14.33 -11.55 12.77
C GLU A 233 13.69 -11.90 11.43
N LEU A 234 12.46 -11.46 11.21
CA LEU A 234 11.75 -11.61 9.95
C LEU A 234 12.54 -11.03 8.78
N TRP A 235 12.97 -9.76 8.89
CA TRP A 235 13.74 -9.12 7.83
C TRP A 235 15.10 -9.81 7.59
N GLN A 236 15.72 -10.35 8.64
CA GLN A 236 16.94 -11.16 8.51
C GLN A 236 16.67 -12.47 7.76
N LYS A 237 15.57 -13.17 8.07
CA LYS A 237 15.14 -14.38 7.35
C LYS A 237 14.86 -14.09 5.86
N MET A 238 14.13 -13.00 5.58
CA MET A 238 13.84 -12.61 4.21
C MET A 238 15.10 -12.25 3.41
N ALA A 239 16.03 -11.54 4.02
CA ALA A 239 17.31 -11.24 3.40
C ALA A 239 18.14 -12.50 3.12
N ALA A 240 18.11 -13.48 4.01
CA ALA A 240 18.82 -14.77 3.85
C ALA A 240 18.16 -15.67 2.79
N ALA A 241 16.85 -15.53 2.58
CA ALA A 241 16.12 -16.30 1.56
C ALA A 241 16.37 -15.82 0.12
N ASN A 242 17.12 -14.73 -0.06
CA ASN A 242 17.45 -14.15 -1.37
C ASN A 242 18.62 -14.95 -2.01
N ASN A 243 18.27 -16.00 -2.74
CA ASN A 243 19.23 -16.88 -3.44
C ASN A 243 19.52 -16.44 -4.89
N GLY A 244 19.61 -15.13 -5.13
CA GLY A 244 19.89 -14.57 -6.47
C GLY A 244 18.67 -13.97 -7.17
N GLU A 245 17.46 -14.42 -6.84
CA GLU A 245 16.21 -13.76 -7.18
C GLU A 245 15.53 -13.30 -5.88
N PRO A 246 15.27 -11.99 -5.70
CA PRO A 246 14.62 -11.52 -4.49
C PRO A 246 13.22 -12.13 -4.37
N PRO A 247 12.82 -12.59 -3.16
CA PRO A 247 11.45 -12.98 -2.90
C PRO A 247 10.45 -11.94 -3.41
N GLN A 248 9.29 -12.36 -3.89
CA GLN A 248 8.27 -11.44 -4.42
C GLN A 248 7.95 -10.32 -3.42
N PHE A 249 7.88 -10.66 -2.13
CA PHE A 249 7.70 -9.68 -1.07
C PHE A 249 8.79 -8.59 -1.07
N LEU A 250 10.06 -8.93 -1.29
CA LEU A 250 11.14 -7.95 -1.37
C LEU A 250 11.12 -7.12 -2.65
N SER A 251 10.44 -7.57 -3.70
CA SER A 251 10.28 -6.79 -4.94
C SER A 251 9.30 -5.64 -4.74
N THR A 252 8.25 -5.83 -3.93
CA THR A 252 7.27 -4.81 -3.59
C THR A 252 7.62 -4.04 -2.31
N HIS A 253 8.38 -4.66 -1.39
CA HIS A 253 8.85 -4.10 -0.12
C HIS A 253 10.38 -4.13 -0.07
N PRO A 254 11.06 -3.18 -0.72
CA PRO A 254 12.52 -3.19 -0.78
C PRO A 254 13.16 -3.21 0.60
N SER A 255 13.98 -4.22 0.87
CA SER A 255 14.75 -4.31 2.10
C SER A 255 15.96 -3.38 2.05
N SER A 256 16.31 -2.82 3.21
CA SER A 256 17.56 -2.10 3.38
C SER A 256 18.12 -2.37 4.79
N SER A 257 19.43 -2.32 4.94
CA SER A 257 20.07 -2.39 6.28
C SER A 257 19.59 -1.29 7.21
N THR A 258 19.14 -0.15 6.65
CA THR A 258 18.59 0.96 7.41
C THR A 258 17.26 0.60 8.07
N ARG A 259 16.36 -0.20 7.45
CA ARG A 259 15.09 -0.62 8.02
C ARG A 259 15.29 -1.40 9.33
N ILE A 260 16.24 -2.34 9.35
CA ILE A 260 16.56 -3.10 10.58
C ILE A 260 17.08 -2.17 11.70
N ALA A 261 17.90 -1.19 11.35
CA ALA A 261 18.41 -0.22 12.33
C ALA A 261 17.28 0.67 12.87
N GLU A 262 16.38 1.13 12.01
CA GLU A 262 15.21 1.93 12.38
C GLU A 262 14.23 1.15 13.26
N LEU A 263 13.93 -0.11 12.93
CA LEU A 263 13.13 -0.99 13.79
C LEU A 263 13.74 -1.16 15.19
N ARG A 264 15.06 -1.40 15.27
CA ARG A 264 15.75 -1.50 16.57
C ARG A 264 15.63 -0.21 17.38
N ALA A 265 15.73 0.95 16.76
CA ALA A 265 15.59 2.24 17.43
C ALA A 265 14.15 2.50 17.93
N LEU A 266 13.13 1.86 17.34
CA LEU A 266 11.75 1.98 17.75
C LEU A 266 11.36 0.99 18.87
N LEU A 267 12.07 -0.10 19.07
CA LEU A 267 11.74 -1.10 20.11
C LEU A 267 11.47 -0.49 21.49
N PRO A 268 12.31 0.43 22.01
CA PRO A 268 12.06 1.02 23.34
C PRO A 268 10.72 1.77 23.42
N LYS A 269 10.22 2.32 22.32
CA LYS A 269 8.93 3.04 22.27
C LYS A 269 7.73 2.11 22.37
N VAL A 270 7.83 0.90 21.80
CA VAL A 270 6.73 -0.07 21.75
C VAL A 270 6.79 -1.12 22.84
N GLN A 271 7.93 -1.31 23.49
CA GLN A 271 8.10 -2.27 24.57
C GLN A 271 7.10 -2.11 25.73
N PRO A 272 6.76 -0.88 26.20
CA PRO A 272 5.73 -0.70 27.22
C PRO A 272 4.33 -1.16 26.74
N LEU A 273 4.00 -1.00 25.46
CA LEU A 273 2.75 -1.44 24.88
C LEU A 273 2.66 -2.96 24.85
N TYR A 274 3.74 -3.61 24.44
CA TYR A 274 3.86 -5.07 24.46
C TYR A 274 3.72 -5.63 25.88
N ALA A 275 4.41 -5.05 26.86
CA ALA A 275 4.29 -5.46 28.26
C ALA A 275 2.84 -5.31 28.75
N ALA A 276 2.20 -4.18 28.49
CA ALA A 276 0.79 -3.95 28.87
C ALA A 276 -0.16 -4.97 28.24
N ALA A 277 -0.02 -5.27 26.94
CA ALA A 277 -0.86 -6.24 26.25
C ALA A 277 -0.75 -7.66 26.79
N ARG A 278 0.42 -8.07 27.29
CA ARG A 278 0.63 -9.39 27.90
C ARG A 278 0.04 -9.54 29.30
N HIS A 279 -0.16 -8.43 30.01
CA HIS A 279 -0.76 -8.44 31.35
C HIS A 279 -2.29 -8.35 31.31
N THR A 280 -2.90 -8.05 30.17
CA THR A 280 -4.35 -8.06 30.01
C THR A 280 -4.82 -9.49 29.76
N PRO A 281 -5.71 -10.06 30.61
CA PRO A 281 -6.26 -11.38 30.35
C PRO A 281 -6.95 -11.38 29.00
N GLN A 282 -6.58 -12.31 28.13
CA GLN A 282 -7.26 -12.52 26.86
C GLN A 282 -8.55 -13.28 27.19
N GLY A 283 -9.71 -12.56 27.10
CA GLY A 283 -11.03 -13.11 27.28
C GLY A 283 -11.40 -14.13 26.18
#